data_e179121f31789e22a979dac391712e40
#
_entry.id   e179121f31789e22a979dac391712e40
#
_cell.length_a   1.000
_cell.length_b   1.000
_cell.length_c   1.000
_cell.angle_alpha   90.00
_cell.angle_beta   90.00
_cell.angle_gamma   90.00
#
_symmetry.space_group_name_H-M   'P 1'
#
loop_
_entity.id
_entity.type
_entity.pdbx_description
1 polymer ?
#
loop_
_entity_poly.entity_id
_entity_poly.type
_entity_poly.pdbx_seq_one_letter_code
_entity_poly.pdbx_strand_id
1 'polypeptide(L)'
;MHSVGPLDQSRVRGPGHRSVVVQHRSRRAAGPFEAFNIGEDEVDYSDPFYGAQEHGVFAANIWPAEPADLHRALVDYFRSARQVALTLTEIFAAGLGLPAGWFAPYVDRSTTTMRAIRYEHRLGDTAPLGGQQRMGAHTDYGIVTVLYADPVAGLQIVGPDGSWIDVVPAADALVVNLGDLTAQWTNDQWRSTVHRVVPPTATDAPAVRRSAAFFLDGNWDALVECLPTCCSDTDPPRYPPVTAGEHLMAKLMGPRLRRASDAVDTSGDRGR
;
A
#
# COMPACT_ATOMS: atom_id res chain seq x y z
N MET A 1 37.75 -6.61 -4.39
CA MET A 1 36.83 -7.55 -3.71
C MET A 1 36.68 -7.10 -2.28
N HIS A 2 35.71 -6.27 -1.98
CA HIS A 2 35.39 -5.87 -0.59
C HIS A 2 34.05 -6.52 -0.27
N SER A 3 34.09 -7.48 0.65
CA SER A 3 32.91 -8.15 1.18
C SER A 3 32.15 -7.16 2.07
N VAL A 4 30.97 -6.76 1.64
CA VAL A 4 30.02 -6.03 2.48
C VAL A 4 29.40 -7.04 3.43
N GLY A 5 29.70 -6.89 4.72
CA GLY A 5 29.14 -7.71 5.79
C GLY A 5 27.61 -7.56 5.91
N PRO A 6 26.95 -8.49 6.64
CA PRO A 6 25.49 -8.49 6.77
C PRO A 6 25.02 -7.23 7.50
N LEU A 7 24.15 -6.45 6.87
CA LEU A 7 23.49 -5.29 7.45
C LEU A 7 22.60 -5.75 8.62
N ASP A 8 22.90 -5.23 9.78
CA ASP A 8 22.20 -5.42 11.04
C ASP A 8 20.72 -4.99 10.93
N GLN A 9 19.81 -5.94 11.13
CA GLN A 9 18.36 -5.76 11.05
C GLN A 9 17.76 -5.00 12.27
N SER A 10 18.58 -4.55 13.23
CA SER A 10 18.12 -3.91 14.46
C SER A 10 17.88 -2.39 14.34
N ARG A 11 18.16 -1.76 13.22
CA ARG A 11 17.89 -0.34 13.00
C ARG A 11 16.57 -0.10 12.25
N VAL A 12 15.45 -0.53 12.82
CA VAL A 12 14.19 0.15 12.58
C VAL A 12 14.27 1.46 13.37
N ARG A 13 14.68 2.54 12.73
CA ARG A 13 14.59 3.87 13.32
C ARG A 13 13.13 4.19 13.55
N GLY A 14 12.81 4.81 14.67
CA GLY A 14 11.48 5.15 15.11
C GLY A 14 10.68 6.02 14.13
N PRO A 15 9.44 6.38 14.46
CA PRO A 15 8.54 7.14 13.60
C PRO A 15 9.21 8.46 13.21
N GLY A 16 9.38 8.70 11.91
CA GLY A 16 9.97 9.93 11.41
C GLY A 16 10.74 9.85 10.08
N HIS A 17 10.83 8.69 9.42
CA HIS A 17 11.54 8.61 8.13
C HIS A 17 10.76 7.74 7.14
N ARG A 18 10.28 8.34 6.03
CA ARG A 18 9.46 7.65 5.01
C ARG A 18 10.22 6.94 3.91
N SER A 19 11.46 7.27 3.64
CA SER A 19 12.21 6.62 2.58
C SER A 19 13.10 5.53 3.16
N VAL A 20 12.68 4.28 3.03
CA VAL A 20 13.48 3.13 3.41
C VAL A 20 13.60 2.23 2.20
N VAL A 21 14.83 2.04 1.70
CA VAL A 21 15.12 0.89 0.84
C VAL A 21 15.03 -0.34 1.73
N VAL A 22 13.87 -0.98 1.75
CA VAL A 22 13.69 -2.21 2.50
C VAL A 22 14.08 -3.37 1.62
N GLN A 23 15.32 -3.83 1.75
CA GLN A 23 15.66 -5.17 1.27
C GLN A 23 15.05 -6.18 2.25
N HIS A 24 13.86 -6.67 1.96
CA HIS A 24 13.30 -7.80 2.67
C HIS A 24 14.01 -9.09 2.23
N ARG A 25 15.13 -9.41 2.87
CA ARG A 25 15.65 -10.78 2.92
C ARG A 25 14.92 -11.51 4.04
N SER A 26 13.69 -11.95 3.78
CA SER A 26 13.05 -12.91 4.66
C SER A 26 13.79 -14.25 4.55
N ARG A 27 14.34 -14.75 5.66
CA ARG A 27 14.88 -16.12 5.74
C ARG A 27 13.79 -17.20 5.67
N ARG A 28 12.53 -16.81 5.62
CA ARG A 28 11.36 -17.70 5.45
C ARG A 28 10.44 -17.14 4.37
N ALA A 29 10.43 -17.81 3.25
CA ALA A 29 9.31 -17.99 2.35
C ALA A 29 8.82 -16.85 1.42
N ALA A 30 9.50 -15.71 1.24
CA ALA A 30 9.21 -14.83 0.10
C ALA A 30 10.49 -14.59 -0.70
N GLY A 31 10.43 -14.65 -2.03
CA GLY A 31 11.55 -14.23 -2.88
C GLY A 31 11.92 -12.77 -2.56
N PRO A 32 13.20 -12.40 -2.66
CA PRO A 32 13.62 -11.04 -2.34
C PRO A 32 12.96 -10.05 -3.29
N PHE A 33 12.44 -8.96 -2.74
CA PHE A 33 12.03 -7.80 -3.51
C PHE A 33 12.74 -6.55 -2.98
N GLU A 34 12.95 -5.60 -3.84
CA GLU A 34 13.43 -4.27 -3.51
C GLU A 34 12.25 -3.32 -3.59
N ALA A 35 12.11 -2.43 -2.61
CA ALA A 35 11.05 -1.43 -2.61
C ALA A 35 11.60 -0.08 -2.16
N PHE A 36 11.11 0.96 -2.80
CA PHE A 36 11.35 2.35 -2.45
C PHE A 36 10.03 3.07 -2.24
N ASN A 37 9.85 3.64 -1.04
CA ASN A 37 8.62 4.34 -0.68
C ASN A 37 8.88 5.83 -0.62
N ILE A 38 7.94 6.62 -1.17
CA ILE A 38 7.90 8.06 -1.03
C ILE A 38 6.51 8.52 -0.60
N GLY A 39 6.46 9.66 0.08
CA GLY A 39 5.24 10.43 0.31
C GLY A 39 5.27 11.73 -0.47
N GLU A 40 4.42 12.70 -0.08
CA GLU A 40 4.47 14.05 -0.61
C GLU A 40 5.88 14.63 -0.42
N ASP A 41 6.46 15.21 -1.47
CA ASP A 41 7.83 15.72 -1.45
C ASP A 41 7.89 17.20 -1.04
N GLU A 42 6.85 17.97 -1.36
CA GLU A 42 6.74 19.38 -1.05
C GLU A 42 5.77 19.61 0.11
N VAL A 43 6.23 19.35 1.33
CA VAL A 43 5.43 19.56 2.55
C VAL A 43 5.85 20.86 3.21
N ASP A 44 4.90 21.76 3.44
CA ASP A 44 5.13 22.96 4.24
C ASP A 44 5.07 22.64 5.73
N TYR A 45 6.22 22.35 6.33
CA TYR A 45 6.32 22.06 7.76
C TYR A 45 6.09 23.26 8.67
N SER A 46 5.92 24.48 8.13
CA SER A 46 5.47 25.63 8.92
C SER A 46 3.96 25.58 9.21
N ASP A 47 3.20 24.84 8.42
CA ASP A 47 1.78 24.55 8.71
C ASP A 47 1.68 23.55 9.88
N PRO A 48 1.02 23.93 11.00
CA PRO A 48 0.86 23.07 12.17
C PRO A 48 0.19 21.71 11.85
N PHE A 49 -0.61 21.63 10.79
CA PHE A 49 -1.25 20.37 10.37
C PHE A 49 -0.21 19.27 10.10
N TYR A 50 0.86 19.61 9.40
CA TYR A 50 1.91 18.64 9.06
C TYR A 50 2.87 18.37 10.22
N GLY A 51 3.13 19.37 11.05
CA GLY A 51 4.05 19.28 12.20
C GLY A 51 3.47 18.55 13.41
N ALA A 52 2.14 18.57 13.58
CA ALA A 52 1.46 18.02 14.76
C ALA A 52 1.29 16.49 14.73
N GLN A 53 1.64 15.82 13.61
CA GLN A 53 1.40 14.38 13.46
C GLN A 53 2.49 13.55 14.17
N GLU A 54 2.18 12.99 15.33
CA GLU A 54 3.11 12.24 16.19
C GLU A 54 3.77 11.02 15.50
N HIS A 55 3.17 10.51 14.44
CA HIS A 55 3.60 9.26 13.79
C HIS A 55 4.48 9.48 12.56
N GLY A 56 4.88 10.71 12.23
CA GLY A 56 5.76 11.03 11.12
C GLY A 56 5.19 10.65 9.76
N VAL A 57 3.86 10.66 9.61
CA VAL A 57 3.18 10.32 8.35
C VAL A 57 3.49 11.29 7.23
N PHE A 58 3.96 12.50 7.55
CA PHE A 58 4.44 13.50 6.61
C PHE A 58 5.96 13.72 6.69
N ALA A 59 6.71 12.75 7.20
CA ALA A 59 8.17 12.86 7.25
C ALA A 59 8.76 13.06 5.86
N ALA A 60 9.82 13.86 5.79
CA ALA A 60 10.55 14.14 4.56
C ALA A 60 11.05 12.84 3.89
N ASN A 61 11.01 12.82 2.57
CA ASN A 61 11.58 11.73 1.80
C ASN A 61 13.11 11.70 1.95
N ILE A 62 13.68 10.50 1.91
CA ILE A 62 15.14 10.31 1.90
C ILE A 62 15.53 9.89 0.50
N TRP A 63 16.27 10.74 -0.21
CA TRP A 63 16.68 10.49 -1.58
C TRP A 63 18.10 9.96 -1.64
N PRO A 64 18.35 8.89 -2.43
CA PRO A 64 19.72 8.45 -2.72
C PRO A 64 20.38 9.46 -3.66
N ALA A 65 21.71 9.60 -3.56
CA ALA A 65 22.48 10.46 -4.44
C ALA A 65 22.50 9.95 -5.89
N GLU A 66 22.41 8.66 -6.07
CA GLU A 66 22.43 7.99 -7.37
C GLU A 66 21.27 7.00 -7.55
N PRO A 67 20.70 6.88 -8.75
CA PRO A 67 21.00 7.69 -9.94
C PRO A 67 20.44 9.14 -9.81
N ALA A 68 21.14 10.10 -10.40
CA ALA A 68 20.86 11.54 -10.21
C ALA A 68 19.47 11.99 -10.67
N ASP A 69 18.83 11.29 -11.59
CA ASP A 69 17.49 11.58 -12.12
C ASP A 69 16.35 10.86 -11.38
N LEU A 70 16.66 9.96 -10.43
CA LEU A 70 15.66 9.15 -9.71
C LEU A 70 14.63 10.03 -8.97
N HIS A 71 15.10 11.04 -8.24
CA HIS A 71 14.24 11.97 -7.52
C HIS A 71 13.21 12.58 -8.45
N ARG A 72 13.67 13.26 -9.51
CA ARG A 72 12.79 13.91 -10.48
C ARG A 72 11.79 12.91 -11.09
N ALA A 73 12.26 11.76 -11.55
CA ALA A 73 11.41 10.78 -12.21
C ALA A 73 10.30 10.24 -11.28
N LEU A 74 10.61 9.98 -10.01
CA LEU A 74 9.62 9.48 -9.06
C LEU A 74 8.64 10.56 -8.61
N VAL A 75 9.10 11.81 -8.43
CA VAL A 75 8.21 12.95 -8.10
C VAL A 75 7.28 13.26 -9.27
N ASP A 76 7.76 13.28 -10.51
CA ASP A 76 6.94 13.52 -11.69
C ASP A 76 5.89 12.42 -11.87
N TYR A 77 6.26 11.15 -11.64
CA TYR A 77 5.31 10.05 -11.65
C TYR A 77 4.29 10.16 -10.51
N PHE A 78 4.73 10.48 -9.29
CA PHE A 78 3.86 10.68 -8.13
C PHE A 78 2.79 11.73 -8.40
N ARG A 79 3.18 12.89 -8.95
CA ARG A 79 2.25 13.97 -9.30
C ARG A 79 1.24 13.52 -10.37
N SER A 80 1.72 12.81 -11.39
CA SER A 80 0.84 12.30 -12.46
C SER A 80 -0.15 11.26 -11.93
N ALA A 81 0.30 10.32 -11.11
CA ALA A 81 -0.56 9.32 -10.49
C ALA A 81 -1.58 9.94 -9.52
N ARG A 82 -1.16 10.98 -8.76
CA ARG A 82 -2.07 11.78 -7.91
C ARG A 82 -3.18 12.43 -8.74
N GLN A 83 -2.84 13.04 -9.88
CA GLN A 83 -3.85 13.65 -10.74
C GLN A 83 -4.86 12.62 -11.27
N VAL A 84 -4.41 11.43 -11.65
CA VAL A 84 -5.30 10.33 -12.04
C VAL A 84 -6.20 9.93 -10.86
N ALA A 85 -5.63 9.75 -9.66
CA ALA A 85 -6.40 9.35 -8.49
C ALA A 85 -7.45 10.41 -8.09
N LEU A 86 -7.12 11.70 -8.16
CA LEU A 86 -8.07 12.79 -7.91
C LEU A 86 -9.18 12.82 -8.97
N THR A 87 -8.85 12.57 -10.24
CA THR A 87 -9.88 12.44 -11.29
C THR A 87 -10.81 11.26 -11.02
N LEU A 88 -10.27 10.14 -10.51
CA LEU A 88 -11.10 9.00 -10.12
C LEU A 88 -12.05 9.34 -8.96
N THR A 89 -11.64 10.16 -7.98
CA THR A 89 -12.55 10.58 -6.91
C THR A 89 -13.74 11.42 -7.43
N GLU A 90 -13.56 12.22 -8.49
CA GLU A 90 -14.67 12.93 -9.15
C GLU A 90 -15.63 11.94 -9.84
N ILE A 91 -15.09 10.92 -10.49
CA ILE A 91 -15.89 9.85 -11.08
C ILE A 91 -16.64 9.08 -9.99
N PHE A 92 -16.00 8.82 -8.85
CA PHE A 92 -16.64 8.16 -7.71
C PHE A 92 -17.78 9.01 -7.15
N ALA A 93 -17.58 10.33 -6.99
CA ALA A 93 -18.62 11.23 -6.56
C ALA A 93 -19.85 11.14 -7.48
N ALA A 94 -19.65 11.21 -8.78
CA ALA A 94 -20.73 11.06 -9.78
C ALA A 94 -21.41 9.69 -9.69
N GLY A 95 -20.64 8.60 -9.57
CA GLY A 95 -21.17 7.23 -9.45
C GLY A 95 -21.97 6.97 -8.17
N LEU A 96 -21.68 7.73 -7.09
CA LEU A 96 -22.35 7.66 -5.80
C LEU A 96 -23.50 8.67 -5.64
N GLY A 97 -23.78 9.46 -6.68
CA GLY A 97 -24.79 10.51 -6.63
C GLY A 97 -24.43 11.68 -5.72
N LEU A 98 -23.15 11.91 -5.49
CA LEU A 98 -22.63 13.00 -4.66
C LEU A 98 -22.35 14.25 -5.50
N PRO A 99 -22.31 15.44 -4.90
CA PRO A 99 -21.89 16.65 -5.61
C PRO A 99 -20.48 16.55 -6.16
N ALA A 100 -20.22 17.24 -7.28
CA ALA A 100 -18.85 17.39 -7.79
C ALA A 100 -17.94 18.02 -6.70
N GLY A 101 -16.70 17.54 -6.61
CA GLY A 101 -15.76 18.00 -5.59
C GLY A 101 -16.02 17.47 -4.17
N TRP A 102 -16.96 16.55 -3.98
CA TRP A 102 -17.31 16.04 -2.65
C TRP A 102 -16.11 15.47 -1.90
N PHE A 103 -15.22 14.77 -2.59
CA PHE A 103 -14.02 14.19 -1.99
C PHE A 103 -12.89 15.22 -1.74
N ALA A 104 -12.93 16.40 -2.37
CA ALA A 104 -11.83 17.35 -2.30
C ALA A 104 -11.38 17.70 -0.86
N PRO A 105 -12.27 18.03 0.10
CA PRO A 105 -11.87 18.36 1.47
C PRO A 105 -11.33 17.16 2.27
N TYR A 106 -11.47 15.94 1.75
CA TYR A 106 -10.95 14.73 2.40
C TYR A 106 -9.57 14.32 1.90
N VAL A 107 -9.07 14.93 0.80
CA VAL A 107 -7.84 14.52 0.11
C VAL A 107 -6.87 15.67 -0.23
N ASP A 108 -7.19 16.90 0.14
CA ASP A 108 -6.38 18.08 -0.16
C ASP A 108 -5.03 18.11 0.58
N ARG A 109 -4.96 17.45 1.76
CA ARG A 109 -3.78 17.28 2.62
C ARG A 109 -3.54 15.82 2.99
N SER A 110 -3.72 14.93 2.01
CA SER A 110 -3.75 13.48 2.23
C SER A 110 -2.42 12.89 2.67
N THR A 111 -2.49 11.77 3.40
CA THR A 111 -1.31 11.00 3.83
C THR A 111 -0.76 10.09 2.73
N THR A 112 -1.05 10.40 1.50
CA THR A 112 -0.72 9.66 0.27
C THR A 112 0.72 9.17 0.22
N THR A 113 0.89 7.96 -0.27
CA THR A 113 2.20 7.35 -0.48
C THR A 113 2.31 6.68 -1.84
N MET A 114 3.51 6.53 -2.33
CA MET A 114 3.83 5.71 -3.49
C MET A 114 4.89 4.68 -3.15
N ARG A 115 4.75 3.48 -3.69
CA ARG A 115 5.71 2.39 -3.51
C ARG A 115 6.16 1.84 -4.85
N ALA A 116 7.40 2.08 -5.21
CA ALA A 116 8.07 1.43 -6.33
C ALA A 116 8.66 0.10 -5.87
N ILE A 117 8.39 -0.99 -6.61
CA ILE A 117 8.81 -2.34 -6.23
C ILE A 117 9.46 -3.03 -7.44
N ARG A 118 10.56 -3.73 -7.17
CA ARG A 118 11.23 -4.61 -8.12
C ARG A 118 11.27 -6.02 -7.57
N TYR A 119 10.68 -6.94 -8.31
CA TYR A 119 10.76 -8.38 -8.07
C TYR A 119 11.66 -9.00 -9.14
N GLU A 120 12.70 -9.68 -8.73
CA GLU A 120 13.59 -10.39 -9.64
C GLU A 120 13.40 -11.90 -9.51
N HIS A 121 13.38 -12.58 -10.64
CA HIS A 121 13.45 -14.03 -10.77
C HIS A 121 14.61 -14.38 -11.68
N ARG A 122 15.56 -15.16 -11.17
CA ARG A 122 16.76 -15.57 -11.87
C ARG A 122 16.72 -17.07 -12.18
N LEU A 123 17.35 -17.45 -13.27
CA LEU A 123 17.54 -18.88 -13.57
C LEU A 123 18.34 -19.53 -12.44
N GLY A 124 17.82 -20.63 -11.89
CA GLY A 124 18.43 -21.34 -10.77
C GLY A 124 18.01 -20.84 -9.38
N ASP A 125 17.12 -19.85 -9.30
CA ASP A 125 16.47 -19.54 -8.02
C ASP A 125 15.74 -20.80 -7.50
N THR A 126 15.83 -21.01 -6.19
CA THR A 126 15.11 -22.12 -5.55
C THR A 126 13.62 -22.00 -5.83
N ALA A 127 13.00 -23.12 -6.22
CA ALA A 127 11.56 -23.17 -6.40
C ALA A 127 10.85 -22.60 -5.15
N PRO A 128 9.80 -21.78 -5.32
CA PRO A 128 9.05 -21.27 -4.19
C PRO A 128 8.54 -22.40 -3.33
N LEU A 129 8.64 -22.24 -2.01
CA LEU A 129 8.01 -23.20 -1.09
C LEU A 129 6.49 -23.13 -1.27
N GLY A 130 5.79 -24.27 -1.10
CA GLY A 130 4.34 -24.29 -1.20
C GLY A 130 3.70 -23.22 -0.29
N GLY A 131 2.82 -22.39 -0.85
CA GLY A 131 2.19 -21.28 -0.14
C GLY A 131 3.04 -20.01 -0.02
N GLN A 132 4.24 -19.97 -0.57
CA GLN A 132 5.10 -18.77 -0.58
C GLN A 132 4.48 -17.66 -1.43
N GLN A 133 4.47 -16.44 -0.91
CA GLN A 133 3.98 -15.25 -1.60
C GLN A 133 5.07 -14.17 -1.62
N ARG A 134 5.15 -13.39 -2.70
CA ARG A 134 6.01 -12.19 -2.76
C ARG A 134 5.40 -11.03 -1.98
N MET A 135 4.07 -10.89 -2.07
CA MET A 135 3.28 -10.02 -1.22
C MET A 135 2.07 -10.82 -0.73
N GLY A 136 1.87 -10.93 0.58
CA GLY A 136 0.75 -11.65 1.18
C GLY A 136 -0.60 -11.09 0.78
N ALA A 137 -1.65 -11.89 0.90
CA ALA A 137 -3.02 -11.45 0.66
C ALA A 137 -3.38 -10.32 1.61
N HIS A 138 -3.87 -9.19 1.06
CA HIS A 138 -4.25 -7.99 1.78
C HIS A 138 -5.24 -7.16 0.97
N THR A 139 -5.83 -6.17 1.62
CA THR A 139 -6.54 -5.04 1.01
C THR A 139 -5.70 -3.78 1.14
N ASP A 140 -5.93 -2.79 0.28
CA ASP A 140 -5.35 -1.47 0.43
C ASP A 140 -6.15 -0.64 1.43
N TYR A 141 -5.47 0.22 2.18
CA TYR A 141 -6.05 0.88 3.34
C TYR A 141 -6.82 2.16 3.00
N GLY A 142 -6.40 2.87 1.96
CA GLY A 142 -6.89 4.20 1.59
C GLY A 142 -8.17 4.21 0.78
N ILE A 143 -8.27 5.18 -0.12
CA ILE A 143 -9.42 5.45 -0.99
C ILE A 143 -9.30 4.66 -2.28
N VAL A 144 -8.21 4.87 -3.01
CA VAL A 144 -7.95 4.24 -4.31
C VAL A 144 -6.46 4.05 -4.53
N THR A 145 -6.11 2.92 -5.14
CA THR A 145 -4.77 2.63 -5.60
C THR A 145 -4.70 2.74 -7.11
N VAL A 146 -3.71 3.47 -7.59
CA VAL A 146 -3.36 3.58 -9.02
C VAL A 146 -2.04 2.86 -9.21
N LEU A 147 -2.07 1.72 -9.89
CA LEU A 147 -0.92 0.83 -10.06
C LEU A 147 -0.45 0.82 -11.51
N TYR A 148 0.79 1.24 -11.73
CA TYR A 148 1.57 0.81 -12.89
C TYR A 148 2.26 -0.51 -12.58
N ALA A 149 2.25 -1.46 -13.49
CA ALA A 149 3.06 -2.66 -13.38
C ALA A 149 3.44 -3.19 -14.76
N ASP A 150 4.64 -3.77 -14.85
CA ASP A 150 5.08 -4.50 -16.05
C ASP A 150 4.07 -5.62 -16.37
N PRO A 151 3.86 -5.96 -17.67
CA PRO A 151 2.95 -7.03 -18.09
C PRO A 151 3.54 -8.42 -17.80
N VAL A 152 3.97 -8.62 -16.56
CA VAL A 152 4.54 -9.86 -16.02
C VAL A 152 3.57 -10.42 -15.00
N ALA A 153 3.24 -11.70 -15.13
CA ALA A 153 2.33 -12.41 -14.23
C ALA A 153 2.79 -12.37 -12.76
N GLY A 154 1.84 -12.55 -11.86
CA GLY A 154 2.09 -12.63 -10.42
C GLY A 154 1.08 -11.86 -9.57
N LEU A 155 0.47 -10.79 -10.06
CA LEU A 155 -0.64 -10.13 -9.36
C LEU A 155 -1.89 -10.99 -9.49
N GLN A 156 -2.54 -11.25 -8.36
CA GLN A 156 -3.80 -11.98 -8.28
C GLN A 156 -4.79 -11.23 -7.40
N ILE A 157 -6.07 -11.29 -7.75
CA ILE A 157 -7.19 -10.77 -6.98
C ILE A 157 -8.13 -11.90 -6.60
N VAL A 158 -8.91 -11.71 -5.54
CA VAL A 158 -10.01 -12.63 -5.19
C VAL A 158 -11.24 -12.28 -6.01
N GLY A 159 -11.71 -13.24 -6.80
CA GLY A 159 -12.94 -13.13 -7.58
C GLY A 159 -14.21 -13.25 -6.73
N PRO A 160 -15.39 -13.03 -7.35
CA PRO A 160 -16.67 -13.11 -6.64
C PRO A 160 -16.98 -14.50 -6.04
N ASP A 161 -16.43 -15.54 -6.61
CA ASP A 161 -16.55 -16.94 -6.16
C ASP A 161 -15.49 -17.34 -5.12
N GLY A 162 -14.62 -16.40 -4.71
CA GLY A 162 -13.52 -16.63 -3.78
C GLY A 162 -12.27 -17.24 -4.44
N SER A 163 -12.28 -17.49 -5.74
CA SER A 163 -11.10 -17.99 -6.46
C SER A 163 -10.08 -16.85 -6.72
N TRP A 164 -8.81 -17.23 -6.89
CA TRP A 164 -7.77 -16.31 -7.29
C TRP A 164 -7.75 -16.14 -8.81
N ILE A 165 -7.80 -14.91 -9.27
CA ILE A 165 -7.78 -14.51 -10.68
C ILE A 165 -6.47 -13.75 -10.95
N ASP A 166 -5.74 -14.18 -11.98
CA ASP A 166 -4.54 -13.47 -12.43
C ASP A 166 -4.90 -12.14 -13.09
N VAL A 167 -4.15 -11.08 -12.71
CA VAL A 167 -4.25 -9.76 -13.31
C VAL A 167 -2.94 -9.44 -14.01
N VAL A 168 -2.98 -9.46 -15.33
CA VAL A 168 -1.87 -9.00 -16.17
C VAL A 168 -2.26 -7.64 -16.74
N PRO A 169 -1.57 -6.55 -16.37
CA PRO A 169 -1.88 -5.23 -16.92
C PRO A 169 -1.77 -5.23 -18.44
N ALA A 170 -2.72 -4.59 -19.11
CA ALA A 170 -2.57 -4.32 -20.54
C ALA A 170 -1.43 -3.31 -20.77
N ALA A 171 -0.83 -3.33 -21.95
CA ALA A 171 0.15 -2.32 -22.32
C ALA A 171 -0.47 -0.92 -22.21
N ASP A 172 0.31 0.02 -21.69
CA ASP A 172 -0.09 1.43 -21.52
C ASP A 172 -1.35 1.66 -20.66
N ALA A 173 -1.68 0.69 -19.79
CA ALA A 173 -2.80 0.79 -18.87
C ALA A 173 -2.34 0.81 -17.41
N LEU A 174 -3.15 1.47 -16.58
CA LEU A 174 -3.04 1.42 -15.12
C LEU A 174 -4.09 0.46 -14.58
N VAL A 175 -3.72 -0.30 -13.56
CA VAL A 175 -4.68 -1.08 -12.76
C VAL A 175 -5.17 -0.19 -11.63
N VAL A 176 -6.49 -0.16 -11.42
CA VAL A 176 -7.11 0.61 -10.34
C VAL A 176 -7.88 -0.34 -9.43
N ASN A 177 -7.68 -0.20 -8.13
CA ASN A 177 -8.49 -0.88 -7.12
C ASN A 177 -8.89 0.08 -6.00
N LEU A 178 -10.06 -0.19 -5.42
CA LEU A 178 -10.58 0.57 -4.29
C LEU A 178 -9.94 0.09 -2.99
N GLY A 179 -9.78 1.01 -2.05
CA GLY A 179 -9.27 0.73 -0.72
C GLY A 179 -10.37 0.66 0.35
N ASP A 180 -9.97 0.37 1.58
CA ASP A 180 -10.86 0.11 2.70
C ASP A 180 -11.70 1.34 3.11
N LEU A 181 -11.16 2.57 2.96
CA LEU A 181 -11.92 3.78 3.25
C LEU A 181 -13.12 3.94 2.29
N THR A 182 -12.94 3.61 1.00
CA THR A 182 -14.03 3.61 0.04
C THR A 182 -15.07 2.54 0.37
N ALA A 183 -14.65 1.36 0.80
CA ALA A 183 -15.56 0.31 1.24
C ALA A 183 -16.38 0.77 2.47
N GLN A 184 -15.77 1.46 3.44
CA GLN A 184 -16.47 1.99 4.61
C GLN A 184 -17.46 3.10 4.25
N TRP A 185 -17.07 4.09 3.42
CA TRP A 185 -17.98 5.13 2.94
C TRP A 185 -19.20 4.54 2.24
N THR A 186 -18.99 3.49 1.45
CA THR A 186 -20.06 2.89 0.64
C THR A 186 -20.78 1.71 1.30
N ASN A 187 -20.55 1.47 2.60
CA ASN A 187 -21.16 0.35 3.35
C ASN A 187 -20.94 -1.02 2.68
N ASP A 188 -19.73 -1.24 2.09
CA ASP A 188 -19.33 -2.41 1.29
C ASP A 188 -20.08 -2.59 -0.04
N GLN A 189 -20.85 -1.59 -0.51
CA GLN A 189 -21.40 -1.64 -1.86
C GLN A 189 -20.28 -1.62 -2.91
N TRP A 190 -19.20 -0.87 -2.62
CA TRP A 190 -17.95 -0.90 -3.37
C TRP A 190 -16.88 -1.55 -2.50
N ARG A 191 -16.32 -2.65 -2.96
CA ARG A 191 -15.46 -3.49 -2.13
C ARG A 191 -13.98 -3.11 -2.28
N SER A 192 -13.26 -3.15 -1.18
CA SER A 192 -11.79 -3.22 -1.18
C SER A 192 -11.39 -4.65 -1.58
N THR A 193 -10.75 -4.79 -2.74
CA THR A 193 -10.46 -6.10 -3.32
C THR A 193 -9.21 -6.72 -2.69
N VAL A 194 -9.36 -7.92 -2.12
CA VAL A 194 -8.23 -8.70 -1.62
C VAL A 194 -7.33 -9.10 -2.79
N HIS A 195 -6.04 -8.81 -2.67
CA HIS A 195 -5.06 -9.13 -3.70
C HIS A 195 -3.74 -9.61 -3.10
N ARG A 196 -2.92 -10.26 -3.93
CA ARG A 196 -1.60 -10.78 -3.56
C ARG A 196 -0.64 -10.75 -4.72
N VAL A 197 0.66 -10.90 -4.45
CA VAL A 197 1.67 -11.16 -5.49
C VAL A 197 2.31 -12.52 -5.23
N VAL A 198 2.12 -13.46 -6.16
CA VAL A 198 2.72 -14.79 -6.10
C VAL A 198 4.08 -14.80 -6.79
N PRO A 199 5.00 -15.67 -6.37
CA PRO A 199 6.25 -15.87 -7.09
C PRO A 199 5.99 -16.59 -8.41
N PRO A 200 6.88 -16.44 -9.41
CA PRO A 200 6.86 -17.25 -10.61
C PRO A 200 7.07 -18.73 -10.28
N THR A 201 6.63 -19.61 -11.16
CA THR A 201 6.89 -21.05 -11.05
C THR A 201 8.35 -21.38 -11.42
N ALA A 202 8.83 -22.55 -11.03
CA ALA A 202 10.19 -22.99 -11.34
C ALA A 202 10.46 -23.12 -12.87
N THR A 203 9.40 -23.22 -13.67
CA THR A 203 9.48 -23.34 -15.13
C THR A 203 9.40 -21.99 -15.85
N ASP A 204 9.13 -20.91 -15.13
CA ASP A 204 9.05 -19.58 -15.72
C ASP A 204 10.44 -19.07 -16.10
N ALA A 205 10.50 -18.38 -17.23
CA ALA A 205 11.75 -17.74 -17.67
C ALA A 205 12.20 -16.67 -16.67
N PRO A 206 13.52 -16.42 -16.57
CA PRO A 206 14.03 -15.30 -15.77
C PRO A 206 13.32 -14.01 -16.14
N ALA A 207 12.83 -13.30 -15.16
CA ALA A 207 12.07 -12.08 -15.37
C ALA A 207 12.29 -11.08 -14.24
N VAL A 208 12.18 -9.81 -14.58
CA VAL A 208 12.08 -8.71 -13.62
C VAL A 208 10.69 -8.13 -13.77
N ARG A 209 9.91 -8.10 -12.68
CA ARG A 209 8.65 -7.41 -12.60
C ARG A 209 8.84 -6.13 -11.79
N ARG A 210 8.52 -5.01 -12.39
CA ARG A 210 8.50 -3.70 -11.73
C ARG A 210 7.07 -3.25 -11.56
N SER A 211 6.81 -2.54 -10.48
CA SER A 211 5.52 -1.88 -10.26
C SER A 211 5.71 -0.61 -9.45
N ALA A 212 4.80 0.35 -9.67
CA ALA A 212 4.70 1.56 -8.87
C ALA A 212 3.23 1.73 -8.46
N ALA A 213 2.95 1.49 -7.20
CA ALA A 213 1.63 1.63 -6.61
C ALA A 213 1.54 2.99 -5.93
N PHE A 214 0.61 3.81 -6.38
CA PHE A 214 0.25 5.08 -5.77
C PHE A 214 -1.03 4.87 -4.96
N PHE A 215 -0.98 5.17 -3.66
CA PHE A 215 -2.08 5.01 -2.72
C PHE A 215 -2.63 6.39 -2.37
N LEU A 216 -3.83 6.72 -2.83
CA LEU A 216 -4.53 7.90 -2.36
C LEU A 216 -5.20 7.57 -1.04
N ASP A 217 -4.70 8.14 0.03
CA ASP A 217 -5.30 8.07 1.35
C ASP A 217 -6.13 9.34 1.64
N GLY A 218 -6.90 9.34 2.73
CA GLY A 218 -7.55 10.54 3.23
C GLY A 218 -6.57 11.49 3.93
N ASN A 219 -7.02 12.72 4.18
CA ASN A 219 -6.37 13.60 5.15
C ASN A 219 -6.31 12.89 6.50
N TRP A 220 -5.30 13.15 7.30
CA TRP A 220 -5.13 12.49 8.59
C TRP A 220 -6.36 12.58 9.48
N ASP A 221 -6.99 13.74 9.52
CA ASP A 221 -8.14 14.10 10.34
C ASP A 221 -9.50 13.95 9.60
N ALA A 222 -9.49 13.48 8.34
CA ALA A 222 -10.71 13.27 7.57
C ALA A 222 -11.58 12.19 8.23
N LEU A 223 -12.80 12.56 8.63
CA LEU A 223 -13.77 11.63 9.19
C LEU A 223 -14.40 10.81 8.07
N VAL A 224 -14.30 9.50 8.18
CA VAL A 224 -14.90 8.51 7.28
C VAL A 224 -16.09 7.89 8.00
N GLU A 225 -17.26 8.12 7.44
CA GLU A 225 -18.54 7.55 7.92
C GLU A 225 -19.38 7.11 6.73
N CYS A 226 -20.29 6.18 6.95
CA CYS A 226 -21.15 5.68 5.88
C CYS A 226 -21.91 6.82 5.21
N LEU A 227 -21.85 6.87 3.86
CA LEU A 227 -22.59 7.85 3.08
C LEU A 227 -24.09 7.63 3.24
N PRO A 228 -24.88 8.71 3.41
CA PRO A 228 -26.34 8.59 3.50
C PRO A 228 -26.99 7.90 2.31
N THR A 229 -26.35 7.97 1.14
CA THR A 229 -26.80 7.28 -0.08
C THR A 229 -26.49 5.78 -0.08
N CYS A 230 -25.66 5.31 0.84
CA CYS A 230 -25.19 3.93 0.92
C CYS A 230 -25.73 3.16 2.15
N CYS A 231 -26.61 3.76 2.95
CA CYS A 231 -27.25 3.10 4.08
C CYS A 231 -28.75 3.43 4.15
N SER A 232 -29.48 2.66 4.95
CA SER A 232 -30.91 2.85 5.19
C SER A 232 -31.29 2.20 6.53
N ASP A 233 -32.57 2.34 6.94
CA ASP A 233 -33.08 1.65 8.13
C ASP A 233 -32.99 0.12 8.03
N THR A 234 -33.03 -0.42 6.82
CA THR A 234 -32.91 -1.87 6.55
C THR A 234 -31.48 -2.33 6.27
N ASP A 235 -30.56 -1.43 5.95
CA ASP A 235 -29.12 -1.67 5.80
C ASP A 235 -28.34 -0.54 6.50
N PRO A 236 -28.28 -0.57 7.85
CA PRO A 236 -27.62 0.48 8.62
C PRO A 236 -26.10 0.48 8.41
N PRO A 237 -25.40 1.57 8.78
CA PRO A 237 -23.95 1.61 8.73
C PRO A 237 -23.29 0.43 9.42
N ARG A 238 -22.39 -0.26 8.74
CA ARG A 238 -21.67 -1.45 9.25
C ARG A 238 -20.45 -1.08 10.06
N TYR A 239 -19.92 0.11 9.85
CA TYR A 239 -18.69 0.60 10.45
C TYR A 239 -18.98 1.84 11.30
N PRO A 240 -18.40 1.95 12.51
CA PRO A 240 -18.42 3.21 13.22
C PRO A 240 -17.60 4.27 12.47
N PRO A 241 -17.93 5.56 12.62
CA PRO A 241 -17.09 6.63 12.10
C PRO A 241 -15.66 6.52 12.63
N VAL A 242 -14.68 6.76 11.76
CA VAL A 242 -13.25 6.69 12.09
C VAL A 242 -12.49 7.76 11.29
N THR A 243 -11.43 8.34 11.83
CA THR A 243 -10.58 9.19 11.02
C THR A 243 -9.69 8.34 10.10
N ALA A 244 -9.34 8.87 8.92
CA ALA A 244 -8.45 8.17 8.00
C ALA A 244 -7.09 7.86 8.64
N GLY A 245 -6.59 8.74 9.53
CA GLY A 245 -5.36 8.52 10.30
C GLY A 245 -5.48 7.37 11.28
N GLU A 246 -6.56 7.30 12.07
CA GLU A 246 -6.81 6.19 13.00
C GLU A 246 -6.93 4.86 12.25
N HIS A 247 -7.66 4.85 11.13
CA HIS A 247 -7.76 3.67 10.28
C HIS A 247 -6.39 3.21 9.77
N LEU A 248 -5.60 4.14 9.20
CA LEU A 248 -4.25 3.86 8.73
C LEU A 248 -3.37 3.27 9.84
N MET A 249 -3.39 3.87 11.03
CA MET A 249 -2.60 3.38 12.17
C MET A 249 -3.05 2.01 12.63
N ALA A 250 -4.35 1.75 12.71
CA ALA A 250 -4.88 0.44 13.06
C ALA A 250 -4.38 -0.66 12.09
N LYS A 251 -4.37 -0.36 10.79
CA LYS A 251 -3.86 -1.28 9.76
C LYS A 251 -2.34 -1.49 9.84
N LEU A 252 -1.57 -0.44 10.09
CA LEU A 252 -0.10 -0.52 10.20
C LEU A 252 0.37 -1.23 11.48
N MET A 253 -0.34 -1.03 12.59
CA MET A 253 0.04 -1.56 13.91
C MET A 253 -0.58 -2.94 14.19
N GLY A 254 -1.76 -3.25 13.64
CA GLY A 254 -2.46 -4.50 13.88
C GLY A 254 -1.61 -5.77 13.64
N PRO A 255 -0.88 -5.91 12.53
CA PRO A 255 0.01 -7.04 12.29
C PRO A 255 1.21 -7.11 13.25
N ARG A 256 1.67 -5.97 13.78
CA ARG A 256 2.79 -5.90 14.73
C ARG A 256 2.36 -6.37 16.13
N LEU A 257 1.19 -5.97 16.57
CA LEU A 257 0.63 -6.38 17.86
C LEU A 257 0.36 -7.89 17.91
N ARG A 258 -0.20 -8.47 16.83
CA ARG A 258 -0.41 -9.94 16.73
C ARG A 258 0.91 -10.71 16.81
N ARG A 259 1.96 -10.27 16.10
CA ARG A 259 3.27 -10.91 16.17
C ARG A 259 3.92 -10.82 17.56
N ALA A 260 3.68 -9.74 18.29
CA ALA A 260 4.16 -9.59 19.65
C ALA A 260 3.43 -10.53 20.62
N SER A 261 2.10 -10.71 20.48
CA SER A 261 1.31 -11.65 21.28
C SER A 261 1.72 -13.11 21.01
N ASP A 262 1.91 -13.48 19.73
CA ASP A 262 2.34 -14.82 19.35
C ASP A 262 3.76 -15.15 19.86
N ALA A 263 4.64 -14.16 19.94
CA ALA A 263 6.00 -14.32 20.48
C ALA A 263 6.02 -14.52 22.02
N VAL A 264 5.07 -13.94 22.72
CA VAL A 264 4.93 -14.09 24.20
C VAL A 264 4.36 -15.48 24.52
N ASP A 265 3.40 -15.97 23.73
CA ASP A 265 2.76 -17.29 23.96
C ASP A 265 3.73 -18.46 23.72
N THR A 266 4.66 -18.32 22.78
CA THR A 266 5.70 -19.33 22.51
C THR A 266 6.83 -19.36 23.54
N SER A 267 6.97 -18.37 24.42
CA SER A 267 7.98 -18.32 25.48
C SER A 267 7.49 -18.94 26.80
N GLY A 268 6.18 -19.15 26.95
CA GLY A 268 5.55 -19.70 28.16
C GLY A 268 5.63 -21.21 28.32
N ASP A 269 6.00 -21.97 27.27
CA ASP A 269 5.99 -23.45 27.29
C ASP A 269 7.38 -24.10 27.42
N ARG A 270 8.38 -23.40 27.97
CA ARG A 270 9.71 -23.98 28.28
C ARG A 270 10.00 -23.95 29.78
N GLY A 271 9.10 -24.51 30.55
CA GLY A 271 9.28 -24.59 31.99
C GLY A 271 8.35 -25.59 32.67
N ARG A 272 8.43 -26.87 32.31
CA ARG A 272 8.09 -27.98 33.22
C ARG A 272 8.87 -29.25 32.84
#